data_661724b9a14a7668720a53b1cbed80c9
#
_entry.id   661724b9a14a7668720a53b1cbed80c9
#
_cell.length_a   1.000
_cell.length_b   1.000
_cell.length_c   1.000
_cell.angle_alpha   90.00
_cell.angle_beta   90.00
_cell.angle_gamma   90.00
#
_symmetry.space_group_name_H-M   'P 1'
#
loop_
_entity.id
_entity.type
_entity.pdbx_description
1 polymer ?
#
loop_
_entity_poly.entity_id
_entity_poly.type
_entity_poly.pdbx_seq_one_letter_code
_entity_poly.pdbx_strand_id
1 'polypeptide(L)'
;MDRMGRRLCMLTNSSTRSRAFGRRFHGYLLRLALLAVILSAARSRAQDNYEIQVYGSDLVDPGHTMVELHSNFTIDGSKTMVDGVFPTNHAEHETVEITHGFNDWFECGFYIFTSITEGQSWQWVGDHIRPRVAVPKKWHWPVGVSISNEIGYQRRQYSVDTWTWEIRPIVDQKVGRWYWSLNPTLDRSFHGASVNQGVVFSPNFKFSYDLTPKVAGGLEYYGSVGPVTGFDAVSQQQHQIFPAIDLNIAPQWEINFGLGVGVTGSTDHLIAKMILGYRFNF
;
A
#
# COMPACT_ATOMS: atom_id res chain seq x y z
N MET A 1 84.76 34.10 37.02
CA MET A 1 85.29 33.16 35.98
C MET A 1 84.32 31.99 35.96
N ASP A 2 83.31 32.08 35.17
CA ASP A 2 83.10 31.69 33.81
C ASP A 2 82.75 30.22 33.69
N ARG A 3 81.61 29.81 33.32
CA ARG A 3 81.09 29.56 32.04
C ARG A 3 79.60 29.12 32.08
N MET A 4 78.89 29.89 31.42
CA MET A 4 77.54 29.69 30.87
C MET A 4 77.53 28.55 29.94
N GLY A 5 76.59 27.65 30.04
CA GLY A 5 76.31 26.55 29.10
C GLY A 5 74.82 26.47 28.74
N ARG A 6 74.49 26.95 27.58
CA ARG A 6 73.12 26.93 26.97
C ARG A 6 72.59 25.53 26.86
N ARG A 7 71.35 25.26 27.28
CA ARG A 7 70.49 24.21 26.70
C ARG A 7 69.24 24.87 26.20
N LEU A 8 69.19 24.88 24.86
CA LEU A 8 68.05 25.35 24.10
C LEU A 8 67.06 24.23 23.94
N CYS A 9 65.84 24.61 24.11
CA CYS A 9 64.58 23.92 24.03
C CYS A 9 64.37 23.23 22.68
N MET A 10 63.95 21.96 22.67
CA MET A 10 63.26 21.31 21.59
C MET A 10 62.03 20.61 22.17
N LEU A 11 60.97 21.38 22.30
CA LEU A 11 59.61 20.86 22.48
C LEU A 11 58.68 21.73 21.65
N THR A 12 58.28 21.23 20.50
CA THR A 12 56.98 21.45 19.87
C THR A 12 56.97 20.79 18.51
N ASN A 13 56.26 19.67 18.35
CA ASN A 13 55.48 19.35 17.14
C ASN A 13 54.85 17.94 17.21
N SER A 14 54.07 17.63 18.23
CA SER A 14 53.30 16.40 18.24
C SER A 14 51.76 16.58 18.23
N SER A 15 51.26 17.81 18.41
CA SER A 15 49.79 18.02 18.55
C SER A 15 49.02 18.28 17.24
N THR A 16 49.70 18.63 16.16
CA THR A 16 49.06 18.95 14.89
C THR A 16 48.75 17.71 14.00
N ARG A 17 49.55 16.63 14.14
CA ARG A 17 49.29 15.39 13.35
C ARG A 17 48.08 14.59 13.87
N SER A 18 47.80 14.61 15.17
CA SER A 18 46.66 13.88 15.76
C SER A 18 45.30 14.46 15.34
N ARG A 19 45.20 15.81 15.24
CA ARG A 19 43.94 16.48 14.83
C ARG A 19 43.61 16.30 13.34
N ALA A 20 44.61 16.18 12.48
CA ALA A 20 44.42 15.95 11.05
C ALA A 20 43.97 14.52 10.75
N PHE A 21 44.43 13.53 11.52
CA PHE A 21 44.03 12.12 11.37
C PHE A 21 42.59 11.92 11.83
N GLY A 22 42.16 12.50 12.95
CA GLY A 22 40.79 12.42 13.47
C GLY A 22 39.75 13.03 12.46
N ARG A 23 40.09 14.20 11.86
CA ARG A 23 39.21 14.83 10.86
C ARG A 23 39.04 14.02 9.58
N ARG A 24 40.09 13.36 9.11
CA ARG A 24 40.03 12.47 7.95
C ARG A 24 39.22 11.19 8.25
N PHE A 25 39.36 10.63 9.44
CA PHE A 25 38.63 9.44 9.86
C PHE A 25 37.11 9.71 9.99
N HIS A 26 36.72 10.85 10.56
CA HIS A 26 35.30 11.28 10.59
C HIS A 26 34.73 11.51 9.20
N GLY A 27 35.52 12.06 8.28
CA GLY A 27 35.10 12.24 6.87
C GLY A 27 34.86 10.92 6.13
N TYR A 28 35.65 9.88 6.43
CA TYR A 28 35.44 8.53 5.86
C TYR A 28 34.23 7.84 6.48
N LEU A 29 34.02 7.95 7.78
CA LEU A 29 32.84 7.42 8.45
C LEU A 29 31.54 8.08 7.95
N LEU A 30 31.56 9.39 7.75
CA LEU A 30 30.41 10.12 7.18
C LEU A 30 30.11 9.70 5.73
N ARG A 31 31.16 9.50 4.93
CA ARG A 31 31.02 9.01 3.53
C ARG A 31 30.58 7.57 3.48
N LEU A 32 31.07 6.71 4.38
CA LEU A 32 30.61 5.32 4.51
C LEU A 32 29.17 5.24 5.01
N ALA A 33 28.77 6.09 5.96
CA ALA A 33 27.38 6.19 6.39
C ALA A 33 26.46 6.72 5.28
N LEU A 34 26.90 7.72 4.51
CA LEU A 34 26.17 8.22 3.34
C LEU A 34 26.08 7.16 2.23
N LEU A 35 27.17 6.41 2.01
CA LEU A 35 27.18 5.30 1.04
C LEU A 35 26.30 4.13 1.52
N ALA A 36 26.26 3.83 2.81
CA ALA A 36 25.37 2.84 3.40
C ALA A 36 23.89 3.27 3.30
N VAL A 37 23.59 4.56 3.44
CA VAL A 37 22.24 5.12 3.21
C VAL A 37 21.86 5.09 1.72
N ILE A 38 22.83 5.26 0.81
CA ILE A 38 22.59 5.16 -0.65
C ILE A 38 22.51 3.69 -1.09
N LEU A 39 23.23 2.77 -0.44
CA LEU A 39 23.22 1.33 -0.72
C LEU A 39 22.07 0.58 0.00
N SER A 40 21.42 1.20 0.97
CA SER A 40 20.06 0.83 1.37
C SER A 40 19.06 1.34 0.32
N ALA A 41 19.38 1.06 -0.97
CA ALA A 41 18.47 1.30 -2.07
C ALA A 41 17.14 0.64 -1.70
N ALA A 42 16.16 1.47 -1.47
CA ALA A 42 14.80 1.12 -1.17
C ALA A 42 14.40 -0.07 -2.05
N ARG A 43 14.10 -1.20 -1.45
CA ARG A 43 13.28 -2.19 -2.11
C ARG A 43 11.92 -1.52 -2.23
N SER A 44 11.73 -0.77 -3.33
CA SER A 44 10.45 -0.21 -3.68
C SER A 44 9.51 -1.39 -3.86
N ARG A 45 8.63 -1.59 -2.91
CA ARG A 45 7.45 -2.41 -3.10
C ARG A 45 6.45 -1.46 -3.74
N ALA A 46 6.10 -1.69 -4.98
CA ALA A 46 4.92 -1.04 -5.53
C ALA A 46 3.74 -1.55 -4.70
N GLN A 47 2.90 -0.64 -4.19
CA GLN A 47 1.59 -1.00 -3.68
C GLN A 47 0.88 -1.80 -4.77
N ASP A 48 0.09 -2.78 -4.37
CA ASP A 48 -0.73 -3.52 -5.32
C ASP A 48 -1.77 -2.59 -5.93
N ASN A 49 -1.53 -2.15 -7.17
CA ASN A 49 -2.39 -1.20 -7.88
C ASN A 49 -3.61 -1.88 -8.51
N TYR A 50 -3.82 -3.18 -8.26
CA TYR A 50 -4.93 -3.94 -8.84
C TYR A 50 -6.24 -3.72 -8.07
N GLU A 51 -6.16 -3.44 -6.77
CA GLU A 51 -7.32 -3.24 -5.91
C GLU A 51 -7.08 -2.04 -4.98
N ILE A 52 -7.56 -0.85 -5.39
CA ILE A 52 -7.45 0.37 -4.59
C ILE A 52 -8.83 0.70 -4.02
N GLN A 53 -9.20 0.01 -2.92
CA GLN A 53 -10.50 0.17 -2.26
C GLN A 53 -10.35 0.12 -0.73
N VAL A 54 -11.05 1.01 -0.04
CA VAL A 54 -11.32 0.89 1.40
C VAL A 54 -12.72 0.33 1.56
N TYR A 55 -12.81 -0.89 2.05
CA TYR A 55 -14.08 -1.62 2.20
C TYR A 55 -14.91 -1.11 3.37
N GLY A 56 -16.23 -1.07 3.17
CA GLY A 56 -17.19 -1.06 4.27
C GLY A 56 -17.44 -2.47 4.81
N SER A 57 -18.07 -2.59 5.97
CA SER A 57 -18.34 -3.89 6.60
C SER A 57 -19.54 -4.64 6.01
N ASP A 58 -20.38 -3.96 5.24
CA ASP A 58 -21.56 -4.55 4.63
C ASP A 58 -21.19 -5.64 3.61
N LEU A 59 -21.90 -6.75 3.63
CA LEU A 59 -21.79 -7.83 2.66
C LEU A 59 -22.78 -7.63 1.52
N VAL A 60 -22.53 -8.32 0.43
CA VAL A 60 -23.53 -8.55 -0.64
C VAL A 60 -24.71 -9.30 -0.04
N ASP A 61 -25.94 -8.85 -0.34
CA ASP A 61 -27.16 -9.45 0.20
C ASP A 61 -27.26 -10.95 -0.11
N PRO A 62 -27.85 -11.76 0.77
CA PRO A 62 -27.99 -13.20 0.55
C PRO A 62 -28.67 -13.55 -0.77
N GLY A 63 -28.03 -14.43 -1.54
CA GLY A 63 -28.51 -14.86 -2.87
C GLY A 63 -28.27 -13.86 -4.01
N HIS A 64 -27.59 -12.73 -3.74
CA HIS A 64 -27.22 -11.77 -4.77
C HIS A 64 -25.76 -11.95 -5.17
N THR A 65 -25.43 -11.49 -6.36
CA THR A 65 -24.05 -11.44 -6.87
C THR A 65 -23.71 -10.02 -7.25
N MET A 66 -22.57 -9.51 -6.80
CA MET A 66 -22.00 -8.25 -7.22
C MET A 66 -20.86 -8.51 -8.20
N VAL A 67 -20.80 -7.75 -9.27
CA VAL A 67 -19.66 -7.71 -10.18
C VAL A 67 -19.12 -6.31 -10.18
N GLU A 68 -17.82 -6.17 -9.90
CA GLU A 68 -17.10 -4.90 -9.85
C GLU A 68 -15.97 -4.92 -10.86
N LEU A 69 -15.78 -3.79 -11.51
CA LEU A 69 -14.60 -3.47 -12.29
C LEU A 69 -13.82 -2.41 -11.54
N HIS A 70 -12.60 -2.76 -11.13
CA HIS A 70 -11.62 -1.80 -10.61
C HIS A 70 -10.69 -1.44 -11.76
N SER A 71 -10.67 -0.17 -12.14
CA SER A 71 -9.87 0.37 -13.22
C SER A 71 -8.91 1.39 -12.63
N ASN A 72 -7.61 1.08 -12.66
CA ASN A 72 -6.58 1.89 -12.02
C ASN A 72 -5.47 2.22 -13.03
N PHE A 73 -5.31 3.50 -13.33
CA PHE A 73 -4.29 3.98 -14.25
C PHE A 73 -3.19 4.75 -13.52
N THR A 74 -1.97 4.22 -13.58
CA THR A 74 -0.80 4.90 -13.00
C THR A 74 -0.28 5.96 -13.97
N ILE A 75 -0.56 7.23 -13.68
CA ILE A 75 -0.19 8.38 -14.51
C ILE A 75 1.32 8.67 -14.38
N ASP A 76 1.86 8.60 -13.16
CA ASP A 76 3.29 8.75 -12.87
C ASP A 76 3.72 7.74 -11.81
N GLY A 77 4.47 6.75 -12.23
CA GLY A 77 4.94 5.63 -11.42
C GLY A 77 6.39 5.26 -11.69
N SER A 78 6.78 4.05 -11.31
CA SER A 78 8.12 3.53 -11.56
C SER A 78 8.38 3.39 -13.07
N LYS A 79 9.53 3.88 -13.56
CA LYS A 79 9.87 3.92 -14.99
C LYS A 79 10.82 2.80 -15.42
N THR A 80 11.30 2.02 -14.48
CA THR A 80 12.28 0.96 -14.73
C THR A 80 11.84 -0.34 -14.08
N MET A 81 12.18 -1.44 -14.71
CA MET A 81 11.99 -2.76 -14.12
C MET A 81 12.85 -2.91 -12.85
N VAL A 82 12.23 -3.31 -11.75
CA VAL A 82 12.88 -3.56 -10.47
C VAL A 82 12.62 -5.00 -10.05
N ASP A 83 13.67 -5.73 -9.70
CA ASP A 83 13.59 -7.14 -9.29
C ASP A 83 12.81 -8.05 -10.27
N GLY A 84 12.80 -7.71 -11.56
CA GLY A 84 12.08 -8.44 -12.62
C GLY A 84 10.57 -8.17 -12.65
N VAL A 85 10.10 -7.15 -11.94
CA VAL A 85 8.72 -6.64 -12.01
C VAL A 85 8.66 -5.49 -13.02
N PHE A 86 7.63 -5.48 -13.85
CA PHE A 86 7.40 -4.43 -14.84
C PHE A 86 7.21 -3.06 -14.17
N PRO A 87 7.61 -1.97 -14.86
CA PRO A 87 7.36 -0.61 -14.39
C PRO A 87 5.85 -0.32 -14.36
N THR A 88 5.45 0.52 -13.41
CA THR A 88 4.05 0.93 -13.23
C THR A 88 3.69 2.19 -13.99
N ASN A 89 4.69 2.96 -14.47
CA ASN A 89 4.44 4.20 -15.21
C ASN A 89 3.61 3.95 -16.47
N HIS A 90 2.47 4.66 -16.60
CA HIS A 90 1.48 4.50 -17.67
C HIS A 90 0.88 3.07 -17.75
N ALA A 91 0.93 2.32 -16.65
CA ALA A 91 0.26 1.02 -16.58
C ALA A 91 -1.24 1.19 -16.29
N GLU A 92 -2.04 0.40 -16.99
CA GLU A 92 -3.46 0.21 -16.74
C GLU A 92 -3.64 -1.13 -16.01
N HIS A 93 -4.35 -1.11 -14.89
CA HIS A 93 -4.68 -2.30 -14.11
C HIS A 93 -6.19 -2.44 -14.05
N GLU A 94 -6.69 -3.56 -14.55
CA GLU A 94 -8.11 -3.88 -14.54
C GLU A 94 -8.33 -5.14 -13.71
N THR A 95 -9.20 -5.03 -12.71
CA THR A 95 -9.59 -6.15 -11.87
C THR A 95 -11.08 -6.36 -11.98
N VAL A 96 -11.48 -7.57 -12.33
CA VAL A 96 -12.87 -8.00 -12.23
C VAL A 96 -13.04 -8.76 -10.92
N GLU A 97 -13.87 -8.23 -10.04
CA GLU A 97 -14.31 -8.90 -8.83
C GLU A 97 -15.73 -9.43 -9.00
N ILE A 98 -15.95 -10.69 -8.63
CA ILE A 98 -17.26 -11.34 -8.61
C ILE A 98 -17.51 -11.83 -7.19
N THR A 99 -18.39 -11.17 -6.45
CA THR A 99 -18.68 -11.50 -5.05
C THR A 99 -20.13 -12.00 -4.92
N HIS A 100 -20.31 -13.17 -4.28
CA HIS A 100 -21.61 -13.74 -3.99
C HIS A 100 -21.88 -13.76 -2.48
N GLY A 101 -23.04 -13.22 -2.10
CA GLY A 101 -23.57 -13.28 -0.73
C GLY A 101 -24.30 -14.59 -0.47
N PHE A 102 -23.79 -15.43 0.41
CA PHE A 102 -24.41 -16.73 0.74
C PHE A 102 -25.48 -16.59 1.82
N ASN A 103 -25.23 -15.72 2.80
CA ASN A 103 -26.15 -15.45 3.91
C ASN A 103 -25.80 -14.09 4.58
N ASP A 104 -26.48 -13.76 5.68
CA ASP A 104 -26.34 -12.45 6.36
C ASP A 104 -25.00 -12.24 7.10
N TRP A 105 -24.10 -13.23 7.08
CA TRP A 105 -22.81 -13.16 7.76
C TRP A 105 -21.62 -13.63 6.91
N PHE A 106 -21.85 -14.17 5.69
CA PHE A 106 -20.81 -14.74 4.84
C PHE A 106 -21.01 -14.44 3.36
N GLU A 107 -19.95 -13.97 2.71
CA GLU A 107 -19.80 -13.84 1.27
C GLU A 107 -18.46 -14.41 0.81
N CYS A 108 -18.32 -14.64 -0.50
CA CYS A 108 -17.06 -15.01 -1.12
C CYS A 108 -16.88 -14.25 -2.44
N GLY A 109 -15.75 -13.56 -2.58
CA GLY A 109 -15.31 -12.88 -3.79
C GLY A 109 -14.27 -13.70 -4.54
N PHE A 110 -14.23 -13.53 -5.85
CA PHE A 110 -13.20 -14.03 -6.74
C PHE A 110 -12.71 -12.88 -7.61
N TYR A 111 -11.40 -12.74 -7.73
CA TYR A 111 -10.73 -11.67 -8.47
C TYR A 111 -9.97 -12.21 -9.66
N ILE A 112 -10.06 -11.50 -10.78
CA ILE A 112 -9.24 -11.72 -11.97
C ILE A 112 -8.46 -10.43 -12.20
N PHE A 113 -7.15 -10.47 -12.02
CA PHE A 113 -6.27 -9.34 -12.25
C PHE A 113 -5.71 -9.35 -13.66
N THR A 114 -5.77 -8.21 -14.31
CA THR A 114 -5.19 -8.01 -15.63
C THR A 114 -4.45 -6.67 -15.71
N SER A 115 -3.53 -6.53 -16.66
CA SER A 115 -2.76 -5.29 -16.82
C SER A 115 -2.31 -5.08 -18.26
N ILE A 116 -2.20 -3.80 -18.65
CA ILE A 116 -1.40 -3.32 -19.78
C ILE A 116 -0.28 -2.49 -19.21
N THR A 117 0.97 -2.86 -19.48
CA THR A 117 2.16 -2.07 -19.15
C THR A 117 2.85 -1.61 -20.43
N GLU A 118 3.70 -0.58 -20.33
CA GLU A 118 4.40 -0.04 -21.48
C GLU A 118 5.17 -1.12 -22.27
N GLY A 119 4.93 -1.20 -23.56
CA GLY A 119 5.54 -2.21 -24.44
C GLY A 119 4.93 -3.61 -24.36
N GLN A 120 3.87 -3.82 -23.57
CA GLN A 120 3.16 -5.10 -23.46
C GLN A 120 1.72 -4.96 -23.99
N SER A 121 1.17 -6.07 -24.49
CA SER A 121 -0.27 -6.19 -24.74
C SER A 121 -0.99 -6.50 -23.43
N TRP A 122 -2.32 -6.55 -23.48
CA TRP A 122 -3.17 -6.97 -22.36
C TRP A 122 -2.75 -8.33 -21.82
N GLN A 123 -2.50 -8.43 -20.54
CA GLN A 123 -2.00 -9.63 -19.87
C GLN A 123 -2.87 -10.00 -18.67
N TRP A 124 -3.13 -11.29 -18.49
CA TRP A 124 -3.55 -11.83 -17.20
C TRP A 124 -2.38 -11.76 -16.21
N VAL A 125 -2.69 -11.31 -15.00
CA VAL A 125 -1.71 -11.10 -13.92
C VAL A 125 -1.83 -12.17 -12.85
N GLY A 126 -3.04 -12.50 -12.44
CA GLY A 126 -3.31 -13.45 -11.36
C GLY A 126 -4.77 -13.52 -10.99
N ASP A 127 -5.05 -14.34 -9.98
CA ASP A 127 -6.39 -14.55 -9.43
C ASP A 127 -6.31 -14.67 -7.91
N HIS A 128 -7.30 -14.10 -7.22
CA HIS A 128 -7.45 -14.25 -5.77
C HIS A 128 -8.86 -14.73 -5.41
N ILE A 129 -8.99 -15.37 -4.25
CA ILE A 129 -10.27 -15.70 -3.62
C ILE A 129 -10.36 -14.98 -2.28
N ARG A 130 -11.53 -14.42 -1.98
CA ARG A 130 -11.76 -13.58 -0.82
C ARG A 130 -13.00 -14.00 -0.03
N PRO A 131 -12.95 -15.05 0.81
CA PRO A 131 -13.99 -15.29 1.80
C PRO A 131 -14.02 -14.18 2.84
N ARG A 132 -15.22 -13.69 3.18
CA ARG A 132 -15.45 -12.62 4.14
C ARG A 132 -16.61 -12.95 5.06
N VAL A 133 -16.42 -12.65 6.34
CA VAL A 133 -17.45 -12.80 7.38
C VAL A 133 -17.75 -11.46 8.01
N ALA A 134 -19.00 -11.20 8.34
CA ALA A 134 -19.45 -9.97 8.98
C ALA A 134 -20.38 -10.24 10.17
N VAL A 135 -20.42 -9.28 11.08
CA VAL A 135 -21.45 -9.24 12.13
C VAL A 135 -22.80 -8.93 11.47
N PRO A 136 -23.81 -9.81 11.61
CA PRO A 136 -25.10 -9.58 10.99
C PRO A 136 -25.78 -8.30 11.48
N LYS A 137 -26.35 -7.50 10.56
CA LYS A 137 -27.06 -6.24 10.89
C LYS A 137 -28.16 -6.41 11.94
N LYS A 138 -28.79 -7.58 12.00
CA LYS A 138 -29.82 -7.92 13.00
C LYS A 138 -29.33 -7.93 14.45
N TRP A 139 -28.02 -7.94 14.71
CA TRP A 139 -27.45 -7.83 16.05
C TRP A 139 -27.35 -6.40 16.54
N HIS A 140 -27.61 -5.40 15.67
CA HIS A 140 -27.64 -3.96 16.01
C HIS A 140 -26.38 -3.46 16.73
N TRP A 141 -25.21 -3.93 16.33
CA TRP A 141 -23.95 -3.41 16.84
C TRP A 141 -23.81 -1.91 16.52
N PRO A 142 -23.14 -1.12 17.41
CA PRO A 142 -23.01 0.32 17.21
C PRO A 142 -22.14 0.69 16.00
N VAL A 143 -21.29 -0.25 15.55
CA VAL A 143 -20.43 -0.13 14.37
C VAL A 143 -20.59 -1.37 13.51
N GLY A 144 -20.38 -1.23 12.22
CA GLY A 144 -20.24 -2.36 11.31
C GLY A 144 -18.89 -3.02 11.50
N VAL A 145 -18.86 -4.37 11.47
CA VAL A 145 -17.61 -5.15 11.61
C VAL A 145 -17.62 -6.32 10.66
N SER A 146 -16.55 -6.48 9.90
CA SER A 146 -16.30 -7.68 9.12
C SER A 146 -14.80 -8.04 9.11
N ILE A 147 -14.49 -9.26 8.69
CA ILE A 147 -13.12 -9.74 8.48
C ILE A 147 -13.07 -10.39 7.10
N SER A 148 -12.28 -9.81 6.23
CA SER A 148 -11.93 -10.36 4.94
C SER A 148 -10.65 -11.18 5.05
N ASN A 149 -10.61 -12.31 4.34
CA ASN A 149 -9.40 -13.07 4.10
C ASN A 149 -9.23 -13.19 2.59
N GLU A 150 -8.05 -12.91 2.10
CA GLU A 150 -7.75 -13.00 0.68
C GLU A 150 -6.50 -13.83 0.47
N ILE A 151 -6.55 -14.78 -0.46
CA ILE A 151 -5.41 -15.60 -0.84
C ILE A 151 -5.39 -15.73 -2.34
N GLY A 152 -4.22 -15.64 -2.94
CA GLY A 152 -4.12 -15.83 -4.36
C GLY A 152 -2.72 -15.76 -4.94
N TYR A 153 -2.71 -15.82 -6.25
CA TYR A 153 -1.53 -15.91 -7.07
C TYR A 153 -1.40 -14.70 -8.00
N GLN A 154 -0.17 -14.19 -8.10
CA GLN A 154 0.23 -13.20 -9.10
C GLN A 154 1.50 -13.65 -9.82
N ARG A 155 1.58 -13.36 -11.11
CA ARG A 155 2.73 -13.69 -11.95
C ARG A 155 3.94 -12.86 -11.53
N ARG A 156 5.13 -13.49 -11.58
CA ARG A 156 6.40 -12.92 -11.14
C ARG A 156 6.78 -11.59 -11.80
N GLN A 157 6.31 -11.35 -13.03
CA GLN A 157 6.56 -10.10 -13.75
C GLN A 157 5.74 -8.91 -13.20
N TYR A 158 4.73 -9.16 -12.35
CA TYR A 158 3.84 -8.15 -11.79
C TYR A 158 3.97 -8.03 -10.27
N SER A 159 4.48 -9.07 -9.61
CA SER A 159 4.72 -9.04 -8.17
C SER A 159 5.99 -9.82 -7.82
N VAL A 160 6.79 -9.28 -6.88
CA VAL A 160 7.93 -10.02 -6.31
C VAL A 160 7.46 -11.21 -5.47
N ASP A 161 6.23 -11.17 -4.99
CA ASP A 161 5.58 -12.19 -4.17
C ASP A 161 4.44 -12.82 -4.96
N THR A 162 4.59 -14.09 -5.33
CA THR A 162 3.67 -14.75 -6.26
C THR A 162 2.50 -15.43 -5.57
N TRP A 163 2.62 -15.76 -4.29
CA TRP A 163 1.53 -16.25 -3.45
C TRP A 163 1.47 -15.44 -2.18
N THR A 164 0.33 -14.82 -1.95
CA THR A 164 0.09 -13.93 -0.80
C THR A 164 -1.17 -14.33 -0.06
N TRP A 165 -1.23 -13.95 1.19
CA TRP A 165 -2.39 -14.02 2.05
C TRP A 165 -2.57 -12.70 2.77
N GLU A 166 -3.77 -12.18 2.72
CA GLU A 166 -4.20 -10.98 3.41
C GLU A 166 -5.29 -11.31 4.43
N ILE A 167 -5.21 -10.70 5.60
CA ILE A 167 -6.32 -10.60 6.55
C ILE A 167 -6.64 -9.12 6.72
N ARG A 168 -7.90 -8.74 6.47
CA ARG A 168 -8.37 -7.36 6.55
C ARG A 168 -9.55 -7.26 7.50
N PRO A 169 -9.34 -6.94 8.78
CA PRO A 169 -10.41 -6.47 9.66
C PRO A 169 -10.98 -5.17 9.10
N ILE A 170 -12.30 -5.02 9.16
CA ILE A 170 -13.02 -3.86 8.67
C ILE A 170 -13.94 -3.37 9.77
N VAL A 171 -13.83 -2.11 10.13
CA VAL A 171 -14.73 -1.44 11.06
C VAL A 171 -15.19 -0.15 10.45
N ASP A 172 -16.50 0.04 10.37
CA ASP A 172 -17.05 1.26 9.79
C ASP A 172 -18.29 1.76 10.52
N GLN A 173 -18.64 3.02 10.25
CA GLN A 173 -19.86 3.61 10.76
C GLN A 173 -20.31 4.80 9.91
N LYS A 174 -21.62 4.94 9.76
CA LYS A 174 -22.26 6.14 9.22
C LYS A 174 -22.99 6.88 10.34
N VAL A 175 -22.61 8.14 10.57
CA VAL A 175 -23.23 9.02 11.57
C VAL A 175 -23.77 10.27 10.87
N GLY A 176 -25.09 10.33 10.68
CA GLY A 176 -25.72 11.38 9.89
C GLY A 176 -25.23 11.36 8.45
N ARG A 177 -24.53 12.42 8.04
CA ARG A 177 -23.94 12.56 6.69
C ARG A 177 -22.47 12.16 6.62
N TRP A 178 -21.85 11.80 7.73
CA TRP A 178 -20.46 11.38 7.81
C TRP A 178 -20.36 9.86 7.76
N TYR A 179 -19.40 9.37 6.99
CA TYR A 179 -19.02 7.96 6.92
C TYR A 179 -17.53 7.83 7.13
N TRP A 180 -17.14 6.82 7.88
CA TRP A 180 -15.75 6.40 8.00
C TRP A 180 -15.63 4.87 7.97
N SER A 181 -14.52 4.40 7.43
CA SER A 181 -14.13 2.99 7.47
C SER A 181 -12.63 2.86 7.75
N LEU A 182 -12.26 1.89 8.56
CA LEU A 182 -10.90 1.54 8.91
C LEU A 182 -10.65 0.08 8.56
N ASN A 183 -9.61 -0.16 7.76
CA ASN A 183 -9.17 -1.50 7.33
C ASN A 183 -7.70 -1.69 7.71
N PRO A 184 -7.38 -2.12 8.95
CA PRO A 184 -6.01 -2.46 9.37
C PRO A 184 -5.60 -3.81 8.79
N THR A 185 -5.03 -3.80 7.61
CA THR A 185 -4.71 -4.99 6.83
C THR A 185 -3.38 -5.61 7.28
N LEU A 186 -3.32 -6.92 7.28
CA LEU A 186 -2.13 -7.73 7.56
C LEU A 186 -1.85 -8.64 6.36
N ASP A 187 -0.67 -8.49 5.76
CA ASP A 187 -0.26 -9.20 4.56
C ASP A 187 0.86 -10.20 4.86
N ARG A 188 0.83 -11.36 4.23
CA ARG A 188 1.86 -12.37 4.32
C ARG A 188 2.19 -12.95 2.96
N SER A 189 3.48 -12.94 2.60
CA SER A 189 3.97 -13.68 1.44
C SER A 189 4.24 -15.14 1.82
N PHE A 190 3.73 -16.07 1.01
CA PHE A 190 4.04 -17.50 1.11
C PHE A 190 5.09 -17.95 0.10
N HIS A 191 5.22 -17.22 -1.03
CA HIS A 191 6.19 -17.53 -2.06
C HIS A 191 6.64 -16.25 -2.76
N GLY A 192 7.93 -15.98 -2.73
CA GLY A 192 8.55 -14.81 -3.37
C GLY A 192 9.65 -14.19 -2.53
N ALA A 193 10.01 -12.95 -2.83
CA ALA A 193 11.12 -12.25 -2.21
C ALA A 193 10.89 -11.93 -0.73
N SER A 194 9.63 -11.78 -0.32
CA SER A 194 9.24 -11.31 1.02
C SER A 194 8.86 -12.41 2.01
N VAL A 195 9.00 -13.68 1.64
CA VAL A 195 8.64 -14.84 2.50
C VAL A 195 9.26 -14.74 3.91
N ASN A 196 10.48 -14.24 4.02
CA ASN A 196 11.22 -14.14 5.28
C ASN A 196 10.98 -12.81 6.04
N GLN A 197 10.21 -11.88 5.48
CA GLN A 197 9.96 -10.58 6.12
C GLN A 197 8.89 -10.62 7.22
N GLY A 198 8.10 -11.70 7.27
CA GLY A 198 7.02 -11.84 8.23
C GLY A 198 5.71 -11.23 7.75
N VAL A 199 4.89 -10.81 8.70
CA VAL A 199 3.60 -10.16 8.45
C VAL A 199 3.83 -8.67 8.27
N VAL A 200 3.34 -8.10 7.17
CA VAL A 200 3.37 -6.66 6.85
C VAL A 200 2.07 -6.01 7.30
N PHE A 201 2.14 -4.79 7.80
CA PHE A 201 0.98 -3.99 8.19
C PHE A 201 0.69 -2.92 7.15
N SER A 202 -0.54 -2.95 6.61
CA SER A 202 -1.03 -2.07 5.56
C SER A 202 -2.32 -1.38 6.02
N PRO A 203 -2.25 -0.25 6.75
CA PRO A 203 -3.44 0.48 7.21
C PRO A 203 -4.13 1.20 6.06
N ASN A 204 -5.43 0.99 5.91
CA ASN A 204 -6.26 1.73 4.96
C ASN A 204 -7.43 2.41 5.68
N PHE A 205 -7.81 3.58 5.23
CA PHE A 205 -8.83 4.40 5.88
C PHE A 205 -9.62 5.24 4.87
N LYS A 206 -10.94 5.35 5.06
CA LYS A 206 -11.83 6.22 4.31
C LYS A 206 -12.60 7.14 5.25
N PHE A 207 -12.72 8.39 4.87
CA PHE A 207 -13.58 9.36 5.54
C PHE A 207 -14.31 10.21 4.49
N SER A 208 -15.64 10.17 4.48
CA SER A 208 -16.45 10.87 3.49
C SER A 208 -17.66 11.54 4.08
N TYR A 209 -18.23 12.47 3.31
CA TYR A 209 -19.40 13.26 3.67
C TYR A 209 -20.40 13.28 2.52
N ASP A 210 -21.67 13.01 2.81
CA ASP A 210 -22.76 13.12 1.84
C ASP A 210 -23.00 14.58 1.46
N LEU A 211 -22.48 15.02 0.34
CA LEU A 211 -22.72 16.36 -0.22
C LEU A 211 -24.18 16.51 -0.63
N THR A 212 -24.71 15.46 -1.24
CA THR A 212 -26.11 15.29 -1.60
C THR A 212 -26.53 13.84 -1.29
N PRO A 213 -27.83 13.47 -1.39
CA PRO A 213 -28.24 12.07 -1.27
C PRO A 213 -27.62 11.12 -2.31
N LYS A 214 -27.10 11.67 -3.41
CA LYS A 214 -26.53 10.88 -4.52
C LYS A 214 -25.02 11.03 -4.68
N VAL A 215 -24.38 11.94 -3.95
CA VAL A 215 -22.95 12.22 -4.09
C VAL A 215 -22.33 12.37 -2.72
N ALA A 216 -21.35 11.56 -2.41
CA ALA A 216 -20.46 11.76 -1.28
C ALA A 216 -19.05 12.10 -1.77
N GLY A 217 -18.36 12.96 -1.05
CA GLY A 217 -16.97 13.30 -1.30
C GLY A 217 -16.13 13.06 -0.06
N GLY A 218 -14.88 12.65 -0.23
CA GLY A 218 -14.04 12.30 0.90
C GLY A 218 -12.57 12.11 0.57
N LEU A 219 -11.88 11.54 1.54
CA LEU A 219 -10.48 11.15 1.44
C LEU A 219 -10.35 9.67 1.76
N GLU A 220 -9.53 9.00 0.98
CA GLU A 220 -9.08 7.65 1.25
C GLU A 220 -7.56 7.66 1.42
N TYR A 221 -7.08 6.87 2.35
CA TYR A 221 -5.67 6.69 2.62
C TYR A 221 -5.33 5.21 2.49
N TYR A 222 -4.22 4.94 1.83
CA TYR A 222 -3.64 3.61 1.67
C TYR A 222 -2.19 3.64 2.11
N GLY A 223 -1.83 2.72 3.00
CA GLY A 223 -0.49 2.61 3.53
C GLY A 223 0.06 1.20 3.49
N SER A 224 1.39 1.09 3.42
CA SER A 224 2.13 -0.12 3.77
C SER A 224 3.36 0.31 4.55
N VAL A 225 3.41 -0.05 5.82
CA VAL A 225 4.44 0.46 6.75
C VAL A 225 5.54 -0.57 7.06
N GLY A 226 5.44 -1.74 6.47
CA GLY A 226 6.43 -2.81 6.63
C GLY A 226 6.07 -3.84 7.70
N PRO A 227 7.03 -4.72 8.06
CA PRO A 227 6.80 -5.83 8.98
C PRO A 227 6.38 -5.38 10.37
N VAL A 228 5.40 -6.06 10.98
CA VAL A 228 4.93 -5.77 12.36
C VAL A 228 6.02 -5.95 13.42
N THR A 229 7.08 -6.69 13.12
CA THR A 229 8.24 -6.90 14.00
C THR A 229 9.25 -5.75 13.97
N GLY A 230 9.11 -4.81 13.02
CA GLY A 230 9.97 -3.64 12.87
C GLY A 230 9.60 -2.91 11.60
N PHE A 231 8.85 -1.81 11.72
CA PHE A 231 8.40 -1.03 10.58
C PHE A 231 9.57 -0.49 9.76
N ASP A 232 9.37 -0.40 8.47
CA ASP A 232 10.35 0.15 7.54
C ASP A 232 10.61 1.65 7.82
N ALA A 233 11.74 2.16 7.35
CA ALA A 233 11.99 3.60 7.40
C ALA A 233 10.91 4.35 6.58
N VAL A 234 10.50 5.55 7.00
CA VAL A 234 9.41 6.30 6.36
C VAL A 234 9.60 6.48 4.85
N SER A 235 10.85 6.63 4.40
CA SER A 235 11.17 6.72 2.96
C SER A 235 10.94 5.41 2.17
N GLN A 236 10.78 4.28 2.87
CA GLN A 236 10.54 2.95 2.31
C GLN A 236 9.07 2.51 2.51
N GLN A 237 8.34 3.21 3.36
CA GLN A 237 6.92 3.00 3.55
C GLN A 237 6.14 3.55 2.35
N GLN A 238 5.01 2.94 2.06
CA GLN A 238 4.09 3.44 1.05
C GLN A 238 2.96 4.21 1.71
N HIS A 239 2.67 5.38 1.16
CA HIS A 239 1.59 6.24 1.62
C HIS A 239 0.95 6.92 0.42
N GLN A 240 -0.35 6.68 0.20
CA GLN A 240 -1.14 7.31 -0.84
C GLN A 240 -2.39 7.96 -0.25
N ILE A 241 -2.75 9.11 -0.77
CA ILE A 241 -3.94 9.86 -0.38
C ILE A 241 -4.78 10.10 -1.63
N PHE A 242 -6.04 9.67 -1.60
CA PHE A 242 -7.00 9.82 -2.68
C PHE A 242 -8.16 10.73 -2.25
N PRO A 243 -8.22 11.99 -2.68
CA PRO A 243 -9.51 12.65 -2.86
C PRO A 243 -10.40 11.77 -3.73
N ALA A 244 -11.59 11.42 -3.22
CA ALA A 244 -12.50 10.49 -3.88
C ALA A 244 -13.95 10.95 -3.83
N ILE A 245 -14.73 10.50 -4.81
CA ILE A 245 -16.17 10.77 -4.94
C ILE A 245 -16.90 9.44 -5.10
N ASP A 246 -17.91 9.21 -4.28
CA ASP A 246 -18.86 8.11 -4.42
C ASP A 246 -20.16 8.62 -5.05
N LEU A 247 -20.66 7.91 -6.05
CA LEU A 247 -21.93 8.21 -6.70
C LEU A 247 -23.00 7.17 -6.31
N ASN A 248 -23.90 7.57 -5.42
CA ASN A 248 -25.01 6.76 -4.92
C ASN A 248 -26.25 6.93 -5.83
N ILE A 249 -26.15 6.55 -7.11
CA ILE A 249 -27.21 6.80 -8.11
C ILE A 249 -28.42 5.89 -7.91
N ALA A 250 -28.19 4.64 -7.51
CA ALA A 250 -29.21 3.67 -7.14
C ALA A 250 -28.59 2.53 -6.30
N PRO A 251 -29.37 1.78 -5.47
CA PRO A 251 -28.84 0.79 -4.53
C PRO A 251 -28.05 -0.36 -5.15
N GLN A 252 -28.33 -0.68 -6.41
CA GLN A 252 -27.61 -1.74 -7.14
C GLN A 252 -26.24 -1.30 -7.67
N TRP A 253 -25.96 0.00 -7.74
CA TRP A 253 -24.70 0.51 -8.27
C TRP A 253 -23.72 0.87 -7.14
N GLU A 254 -22.48 0.53 -7.36
CA GLU A 254 -21.34 1.06 -6.62
C GLU A 254 -20.42 1.78 -7.60
N ILE A 255 -20.19 3.07 -7.38
CA ILE A 255 -19.38 3.89 -8.27
C ILE A 255 -18.49 4.78 -7.42
N ASN A 256 -17.19 4.61 -7.56
CA ASN A 256 -16.18 5.43 -6.88
C ASN A 256 -15.15 5.92 -7.89
N PHE A 257 -14.74 7.17 -7.78
CA PHE A 257 -13.64 7.77 -8.52
C PHE A 257 -12.67 8.43 -7.57
N GLY A 258 -11.38 8.29 -7.83
CA GLY A 258 -10.35 8.94 -7.03
C GLY A 258 -9.11 9.30 -7.86
N LEU A 259 -8.41 10.35 -7.42
CA LEU A 259 -7.09 10.70 -7.94
C LEU A 259 -6.10 10.66 -6.78
N GLY A 260 -5.21 9.67 -6.79
CA GLY A 260 -4.27 9.41 -5.72
C GLY A 260 -2.92 10.05 -5.90
N VAL A 261 -2.38 10.59 -4.82
CA VAL A 261 -1.03 11.13 -4.75
C VAL A 261 -0.21 10.30 -3.77
N GLY A 262 0.91 9.74 -4.26
CA GLY A 262 1.92 9.10 -3.42
C GLY A 262 2.79 10.15 -2.72
N VAL A 263 2.95 10.01 -1.40
CA VAL A 263 3.66 11.00 -0.59
C VAL A 263 5.05 10.55 -0.15
N THR A 264 5.46 9.35 -0.54
CA THR A 264 6.80 8.78 -0.27
C THR A 264 7.47 8.33 -1.56
N GLY A 265 8.80 8.21 -1.54
CA GLY A 265 9.58 7.82 -2.72
C GLY A 265 9.40 6.37 -3.17
N SER A 266 8.81 5.51 -2.32
CA SER A 266 8.50 4.10 -2.62
C SER A 266 7.06 3.90 -3.11
N THR A 267 6.31 4.98 -3.34
CA THR A 267 4.92 4.97 -3.78
C THR A 267 4.82 5.56 -5.18
N ASP A 268 3.96 5.02 -6.05
CA ASP A 268 3.61 5.66 -7.32
C ASP A 268 3.06 7.07 -7.06
N HIS A 269 3.51 8.05 -7.83
CA HIS A 269 3.28 9.46 -7.52
C HIS A 269 1.87 9.92 -7.85
N LEU A 270 1.26 9.39 -8.93
CA LEU A 270 -0.07 9.81 -9.36
C LEU A 270 -0.82 8.64 -10.00
N ILE A 271 -1.98 8.31 -9.42
CA ILE A 271 -2.85 7.22 -9.87
C ILE A 271 -4.28 7.76 -9.98
N ALA A 272 -4.94 7.49 -11.11
CA ALA A 272 -6.38 7.61 -11.25
C ALA A 272 -7.02 6.25 -10.98
N LYS A 273 -8.09 6.22 -10.19
CA LYS A 273 -8.86 5.00 -9.93
C LYS A 273 -10.33 5.19 -10.22
N MET A 274 -10.97 4.11 -10.64
CA MET A 274 -12.41 3.99 -10.77
C MET A 274 -12.86 2.61 -10.28
N ILE A 275 -13.97 2.57 -9.56
CA ILE A 275 -14.69 1.34 -9.24
C ILE A 275 -16.09 1.47 -9.83
N LEU A 276 -16.51 0.45 -10.58
CA LEU A 276 -17.85 0.36 -11.15
C LEU A 276 -18.43 -1.02 -10.81
N GLY A 277 -19.33 -1.06 -9.84
CA GLY A 277 -19.97 -2.27 -9.37
C GLY A 277 -21.48 -2.30 -9.68
N TYR A 278 -21.99 -3.51 -9.94
CA TYR A 278 -23.42 -3.75 -10.12
C TYR A 278 -23.86 -5.02 -9.37
N ARG A 279 -24.93 -4.89 -8.60
CA ARG A 279 -25.57 -6.00 -7.85
C ARG A 279 -26.68 -6.60 -8.67
N PHE A 280 -26.55 -7.89 -8.96
CA PHE A 280 -27.52 -8.70 -9.67
C PHE A 280 -28.40 -9.48 -8.68
N ASN A 281 -29.67 -9.55 -8.96
CA ASN A 281 -30.62 -10.40 -8.26
C ASN A 281 -30.83 -11.64 -9.14
N PHE A 282 -30.34 -12.78 -8.69
CA PHE A 282 -30.55 -14.06 -9.38
C PHE A 282 -31.50 -14.94 -8.56
#